data_1b6c2f556555fa95b1eb3c3e7fe51f1f
#
_entry.id   1b6c2f556555fa95b1eb3c3e7fe51f1f
#
_cell.length_a   1.000
_cell.length_b   1.000
_cell.length_c   1.000
_cell.angle_alpha   90.00
_cell.angle_beta   90.00
_cell.angle_gamma   90.00
#
_symmetry.space_group_name_H-M   'P 1'
#
loop_
_entity.id
_entity.type
_entity.pdbx_description
1 polymer ?
#
loop_
_entity_poly.entity_id
_entity_poly.type
_entity_poly.pdbx_seq_one_letter_code
_entity_poly.pdbx_strand_id
1 'polypeptide(L)'
;MIDASTAVRRDFIGGYLREIQRCLESLAPADVTRFLEYVEHAYHDDRSVYIIGNGGSAATASHMACDLAKNVYPAVSIATVRRFRVSSLTDNVAMITALANDCGYERIFSEQLNNLLQKDDLVIAISASGNSPNIVDAIALARKRGARTAALLGLDGGVVRDMVDVALVVESHDYGHVEDLHVVLNHLVVAWMRQLLLATVN
;
A
#
# COMPACT_ATOMS: atom_id res chain seq x y z
N MET A 1 19.70 -41.25 -8.12
CA MET A 1 19.23 -40.91 -6.75
C MET A 1 19.10 -39.41 -6.66
N ILE A 2 17.89 -38.90 -6.39
CA ILE A 2 17.68 -37.48 -6.07
C ILE A 2 18.30 -37.30 -4.68
N ASP A 3 19.32 -36.43 -4.56
CA ASP A 3 19.97 -36.13 -3.29
C ASP A 3 18.90 -35.63 -2.27
N ALA A 4 19.00 -36.12 -1.02
CA ALA A 4 18.09 -35.72 0.07
C ALA A 4 17.94 -34.18 0.19
N SER A 5 19.00 -33.44 -0.06
CA SER A 5 19.02 -31.98 -0.12
C SER A 5 18.10 -31.38 -1.23
N THR A 6 17.98 -32.06 -2.36
CA THR A 6 17.11 -31.67 -3.47
C THR A 6 15.62 -31.91 -3.14
N ALA A 7 15.32 -33.03 -2.45
CA ALA A 7 13.95 -33.30 -1.98
C ALA A 7 13.50 -32.26 -0.96
N VAL A 8 14.32 -31.90 0.04
CA VAL A 8 14.04 -30.89 1.05
C VAL A 8 13.78 -29.52 0.41
N ARG A 9 14.60 -29.10 -0.57
CA ARG A 9 14.37 -27.83 -1.28
C ARG A 9 13.05 -27.84 -2.05
N ARG A 10 12.72 -28.95 -2.73
CA ARG A 10 11.46 -29.07 -3.46
C ARG A 10 10.25 -28.93 -2.53
N ASP A 11 10.29 -29.60 -1.39
CA ASP A 11 9.21 -29.56 -0.40
C ASP A 11 9.05 -28.16 0.18
N PHE A 12 10.15 -27.47 0.51
CA PHE A 12 10.15 -26.09 0.97
C PHE A 12 9.54 -25.15 -0.07
N ILE A 13 10.02 -25.20 -1.33
CA ILE A 13 9.50 -24.37 -2.42
C ILE A 13 8.00 -24.60 -2.60
N GLY A 14 7.59 -25.87 -2.66
CA GLY A 14 6.18 -26.23 -2.80
C GLY A 14 5.33 -25.76 -1.62
N GLY A 15 5.86 -25.79 -0.40
CA GLY A 15 5.23 -25.28 0.80
C GLY A 15 4.99 -23.77 0.73
N TYR A 16 6.03 -23.00 0.39
CA TYR A 16 5.97 -21.55 0.24
C TYR A 16 4.92 -21.14 -0.79
N LEU A 17 4.95 -21.74 -1.98
CA LEU A 17 4.01 -21.40 -3.06
C LEU A 17 2.55 -21.75 -2.73
N ARG A 18 2.31 -22.87 -2.04
CA ARG A 18 0.95 -23.22 -1.55
C ARG A 18 0.44 -22.20 -0.52
N GLU A 19 1.29 -21.72 0.36
CA GLU A 19 0.91 -20.71 1.34
C GLU A 19 0.56 -19.37 0.67
N ILE A 20 1.33 -18.92 -0.32
CA ILE A 20 0.99 -17.75 -1.15
C ILE A 20 -0.40 -17.94 -1.81
N GLN A 21 -0.66 -19.10 -2.40
CA GLN A 21 -1.95 -19.40 -3.01
C GLN A 21 -3.09 -19.34 -1.99
N ARG A 22 -2.92 -19.96 -0.81
CA ARG A 22 -3.91 -19.92 0.28
C ARG A 22 -4.22 -18.48 0.70
N CYS A 23 -3.19 -17.64 0.87
CA CYS A 23 -3.35 -16.25 1.25
C CYS A 23 -4.09 -15.44 0.16
N LEU A 24 -3.81 -15.71 -1.12
CA LEU A 24 -4.55 -15.06 -2.23
C LEU A 24 -6.04 -15.45 -2.22
N GLU A 25 -6.33 -16.72 -1.99
CA GLU A 25 -7.71 -17.25 -1.94
C GLU A 25 -8.50 -16.74 -0.72
N SER A 26 -7.81 -16.35 0.37
CA SER A 26 -8.45 -15.80 1.57
C SER A 26 -8.85 -14.32 1.45
N LEU A 27 -8.34 -13.60 0.45
CA LEU A 27 -8.71 -12.21 0.25
C LEU A 27 -10.19 -12.09 -0.15
N ALA A 28 -10.98 -11.36 0.64
CA ALA A 28 -12.39 -11.15 0.34
C ALA A 28 -12.55 -10.19 -0.86
N PRO A 29 -13.20 -10.60 -1.97
CA PRO A 29 -13.38 -9.75 -3.14
C PRO A 29 -14.10 -8.43 -2.83
N ALA A 30 -15.01 -8.42 -1.84
CA ALA A 30 -15.71 -7.22 -1.40
C ALA A 30 -14.77 -6.16 -0.81
N ASP A 31 -13.79 -6.59 0.01
CA ASP A 31 -12.81 -5.66 0.59
C ASP A 31 -11.84 -5.13 -0.46
N VAL A 32 -11.42 -5.99 -1.40
CA VAL A 32 -10.62 -5.56 -2.56
C VAL A 32 -11.39 -4.53 -3.38
N THR A 33 -12.66 -4.76 -3.66
CA THR A 33 -13.52 -3.81 -4.39
C THR A 33 -13.59 -2.47 -3.66
N ARG A 34 -13.84 -2.47 -2.34
CA ARG A 34 -13.85 -1.23 -1.55
C ARG A 34 -12.52 -0.49 -1.61
N PHE A 35 -11.40 -1.21 -1.54
CA PHE A 35 -10.07 -0.58 -1.63
C PHE A 35 -9.88 0.10 -3.00
N LEU A 36 -10.28 -0.57 -4.10
CA LEU A 36 -10.26 0.01 -5.44
C LEU A 36 -11.10 1.28 -5.52
N GLU A 37 -12.33 1.28 -4.97
CA GLU A 37 -13.22 2.45 -4.93
C GLU A 37 -12.57 3.65 -4.23
N TYR A 38 -11.78 3.47 -3.17
CA TYR A 38 -11.07 4.55 -2.49
C TYR A 38 -9.99 5.18 -3.39
N VAL A 39 -9.27 4.35 -4.16
CA VAL A 39 -8.25 4.82 -5.12
C VAL A 39 -8.92 5.53 -6.31
N GLU A 40 -10.02 4.98 -6.82
CA GLU A 40 -10.83 5.61 -7.87
C GLU A 40 -11.35 6.99 -7.46
N HIS A 41 -11.94 7.10 -6.27
CA HIS A 41 -12.43 8.37 -5.74
C HIS A 41 -11.32 9.41 -5.63
N ALA A 42 -10.14 9.02 -5.11
CA ALA A 42 -9.00 9.93 -5.04
C ALA A 42 -8.61 10.45 -6.43
N TYR A 43 -8.63 9.60 -7.45
CA TYR A 43 -8.38 10.00 -8.82
C TYR A 43 -9.47 10.92 -9.38
N HIS A 44 -10.76 10.53 -9.26
CA HIS A 44 -11.88 11.27 -9.83
C HIS A 44 -12.09 12.65 -9.19
N ASP A 45 -11.87 12.74 -7.88
CA ASP A 45 -12.05 13.96 -7.10
C ASP A 45 -10.79 14.85 -7.06
N ASP A 46 -9.74 14.50 -7.84
CA ASP A 46 -8.43 15.18 -7.88
C ASP A 46 -7.78 15.32 -6.50
N ARG A 47 -7.84 14.27 -5.68
CA ARG A 47 -7.27 14.22 -4.34
C ARG A 47 -5.85 13.68 -4.37
N SER A 48 -5.04 14.14 -3.42
CA SER A 48 -3.70 13.60 -3.23
C SER A 48 -3.75 12.22 -2.57
N VAL A 49 -2.85 11.34 -2.98
CA VAL A 49 -2.64 10.02 -2.40
C VAL A 49 -1.27 9.98 -1.75
N TYR A 50 -1.22 9.76 -0.44
CA TYR A 50 0.02 9.63 0.33
C TYR A 50 0.17 8.19 0.79
N ILE A 51 1.33 7.58 0.50
CA ILE A 51 1.60 6.18 0.81
C ILE A 51 2.72 6.12 1.84
N ILE A 52 2.51 5.35 2.92
CA ILE A 52 3.43 5.22 4.04
C ILE A 52 3.73 3.76 4.34
N GLY A 53 4.94 3.46 4.82
CA GLY A 53 5.37 2.12 5.19
C GLY A 53 6.80 2.11 5.73
N ASN A 54 7.21 1.02 6.39
CA ASN A 54 8.56 0.84 6.92
C ASN A 54 9.27 -0.33 6.22
N GLY A 55 10.59 -0.29 6.07
CA GLY A 55 11.38 -1.40 5.54
C GLY A 55 10.90 -1.89 4.15
N GLY A 56 10.55 -3.18 4.03
CA GLY A 56 9.98 -3.76 2.79
C GLY A 56 8.68 -3.07 2.38
N SER A 57 7.82 -2.72 3.35
CA SER A 57 6.60 -1.95 3.11
C SER A 57 6.89 -0.53 2.60
N ALA A 58 8.03 0.09 2.98
CA ALA A 58 8.46 1.38 2.39
C ALA A 58 8.83 1.22 0.92
N ALA A 59 9.53 0.15 0.56
CA ALA A 59 9.84 -0.16 -0.84
C ALA A 59 8.55 -0.37 -1.67
N THR A 60 7.57 -1.08 -1.12
CA THR A 60 6.25 -1.26 -1.75
C THR A 60 5.50 0.08 -1.86
N ALA A 61 5.58 0.97 -0.87
CA ALA A 61 4.99 2.31 -0.92
C ALA A 61 5.57 3.16 -2.06
N SER A 62 6.90 3.16 -2.21
CA SER A 62 7.60 3.84 -3.32
C SER A 62 7.22 3.24 -4.67
N HIS A 63 7.15 1.90 -4.75
CA HIS A 63 6.73 1.18 -5.96
C HIS A 63 5.29 1.56 -6.35
N MET A 64 4.34 1.52 -5.41
CA MET A 64 2.95 1.87 -5.65
C MET A 64 2.78 3.34 -6.10
N ALA A 65 3.53 4.26 -5.48
CA ALA A 65 3.53 5.66 -5.89
C ALA A 65 4.05 5.84 -7.33
N CYS A 66 5.15 5.17 -7.67
CA CYS A 66 5.69 5.15 -9.04
C CYS A 66 4.68 4.59 -10.05
N ASP A 67 4.05 3.48 -9.73
CA ASP A 67 3.09 2.81 -10.61
C ASP A 67 1.84 3.66 -10.85
N LEU A 68 1.24 4.24 -9.82
CA LEU A 68 0.09 5.13 -9.95
C LEU A 68 0.43 6.42 -10.69
N ALA A 69 1.65 6.96 -10.49
CA ALA A 69 2.09 8.16 -11.20
C ALA A 69 2.37 7.95 -12.69
N LYS A 70 2.74 6.72 -13.11
CA LYS A 70 3.24 6.44 -14.46
C LYS A 70 2.53 5.27 -15.16
N ASN A 71 2.40 4.11 -14.49
CA ASN A 71 2.06 2.86 -15.17
C ASN A 71 0.56 2.65 -15.42
N VAL A 72 -0.30 3.45 -14.82
CA VAL A 72 -1.76 3.42 -15.07
C VAL A 72 -2.14 4.07 -16.39
N TYR A 73 -1.25 4.85 -17.01
CA TYR A 73 -1.56 5.61 -18.21
C TYR A 73 -1.18 4.85 -19.49
N PRO A 74 -2.08 4.78 -20.48
CA PRO A 74 -1.74 4.22 -21.79
C PRO A 74 -0.72 5.13 -22.51
N ALA A 75 0.25 4.52 -23.21
CA ALA A 75 1.35 5.23 -23.84
C ALA A 75 0.92 6.32 -24.85
N VAL A 76 -0.29 6.20 -25.42
CA VAL A 76 -0.79 7.07 -26.50
C VAL A 76 -1.51 8.33 -25.98
N SER A 77 -2.00 8.35 -24.72
CA SER A 77 -2.83 9.45 -24.21
C SER A 77 -2.19 10.27 -23.10
N ILE A 78 -0.87 10.24 -22.98
CA ILE A 78 -0.11 10.89 -21.91
C ILE A 78 -0.40 12.40 -21.78
N ALA A 79 -0.73 13.09 -22.87
CA ALA A 79 -0.89 14.53 -22.89
C ALA A 79 -2.29 15.03 -22.45
N THR A 80 -3.31 14.19 -22.48
CA THR A 80 -4.71 14.60 -22.30
C THR A 80 -5.39 14.05 -21.05
N VAL A 81 -4.79 13.02 -20.41
CA VAL A 81 -5.37 12.38 -19.22
C VAL A 81 -4.83 13.02 -17.96
N ARG A 82 -5.72 13.38 -17.02
CA ARG A 82 -5.33 13.86 -15.70
C ARG A 82 -4.44 12.84 -14.99
N ARG A 83 -3.44 13.30 -14.25
CA ARG A 83 -2.49 12.50 -13.53
C ARG A 83 -2.88 12.31 -12.07
N PHE A 84 -2.52 11.16 -11.49
CA PHE A 84 -2.56 11.00 -10.04
C PHE A 84 -1.66 12.01 -9.35
N ARG A 85 -2.15 12.57 -8.27
CA ARG A 85 -1.38 13.35 -7.31
C ARG A 85 -0.93 12.40 -6.21
N VAL A 86 0.10 11.61 -6.47
CA VAL A 86 0.55 10.56 -5.56
C VAL A 86 1.99 10.77 -5.13
N SER A 87 2.27 10.50 -3.86
CA SER A 87 3.61 10.54 -3.28
C SER A 87 3.79 9.46 -2.23
N SER A 88 4.94 8.79 -2.24
CA SER A 88 5.40 8.01 -1.09
C SER A 88 6.12 8.94 -0.11
N LEU A 89 5.72 8.91 1.15
CA LEU A 89 6.41 9.68 2.20
C LEU A 89 7.67 8.98 2.73
N THR A 90 8.05 7.88 2.08
CA THR A 90 9.27 7.11 2.39
C THR A 90 10.47 7.53 1.56
N ASP A 91 10.28 8.38 0.53
CA ASP A 91 11.31 8.65 -0.48
C ASP A 91 12.24 9.83 -0.12
N ASN A 92 11.78 10.74 0.74
CA ASN A 92 12.58 11.88 1.15
C ASN A 92 13.44 11.55 2.38
N VAL A 93 14.60 10.96 2.14
CA VAL A 93 15.54 10.55 3.19
C VAL A 93 15.94 11.71 4.11
N ALA A 94 16.16 12.90 3.55
CA ALA A 94 16.52 14.07 4.34
C ALA A 94 15.41 14.47 5.32
N MET A 95 14.16 14.45 4.87
CA MET A 95 12.99 14.75 5.73
C MET A 95 12.83 13.67 6.82
N ILE A 96 12.91 12.38 6.46
CA ILE A 96 12.77 11.28 7.41
C ILE A 96 13.85 11.37 8.50
N THR A 97 15.10 11.58 8.11
CA THR A 97 16.22 11.64 9.08
C THR A 97 16.16 12.86 9.97
N ALA A 98 15.77 14.02 9.45
CA ALA A 98 15.57 15.24 10.24
C ALA A 98 14.44 15.06 11.26
N LEU A 99 13.26 14.58 10.80
CA LEU A 99 12.11 14.35 11.70
C LEU A 99 12.39 13.27 12.75
N ALA A 100 13.09 12.20 12.37
CA ALA A 100 13.48 11.14 13.31
C ALA A 100 14.42 11.67 14.39
N ASN A 101 15.36 12.58 14.04
CA ASN A 101 16.30 13.19 14.97
C ASN A 101 15.63 14.20 15.91
N ASP A 102 14.72 15.02 15.39
CA ASP A 102 14.19 16.18 16.10
C ASP A 102 12.85 15.89 16.82
N CYS A 103 12.02 14.99 16.25
CA CYS A 103 10.66 14.70 16.72
C CYS A 103 10.46 13.24 17.17
N GLY A 104 11.39 12.34 16.88
CA GLY A 104 11.28 10.91 17.09
C GLY A 104 10.76 10.14 15.85
N TYR A 105 11.17 8.87 15.75
CA TYR A 105 10.84 8.02 14.59
C TYR A 105 9.33 7.79 14.43
N GLU A 106 8.59 7.83 15.52
CA GLU A 106 7.13 7.70 15.52
C GLU A 106 6.42 8.84 14.79
N ARG A 107 7.09 9.99 14.59
CA ARG A 107 6.51 11.19 13.97
C ARG A 107 6.89 11.38 12.51
N ILE A 108 7.73 10.53 11.93
CA ILE A 108 8.29 10.76 10.59
C ILE A 108 7.24 10.89 9.47
N PHE A 109 6.09 10.23 9.58
CA PHE A 109 5.01 10.31 8.59
C PHE A 109 3.97 11.37 8.97
N SER A 110 3.57 11.44 10.23
CA SER A 110 2.58 12.41 10.66
C SER A 110 3.04 13.86 10.48
N GLU A 111 4.32 14.17 10.73
CA GLU A 111 4.84 15.51 10.49
C GLU A 111 4.93 15.87 9.00
N GLN A 112 5.22 14.91 8.12
CA GLN A 112 5.11 15.15 6.69
C GLN A 112 3.65 15.39 6.26
N LEU A 113 2.72 14.58 6.77
CA LEU A 113 1.28 14.77 6.53
C LEU A 113 0.76 16.10 7.09
N ASN A 114 1.33 16.60 8.20
CA ASN A 114 0.99 17.93 8.73
C ASN A 114 1.20 19.05 7.72
N ASN A 115 2.20 18.94 6.86
CA ASN A 115 2.50 19.92 5.83
C ASN A 115 1.66 19.75 4.55
N LEU A 116 1.25 18.52 4.22
CA LEU A 116 0.77 18.17 2.90
C LEU A 116 -0.73 17.85 2.85
N LEU A 117 -1.26 17.21 3.92
CA LEU A 117 -2.56 16.57 3.92
C LEU A 117 -3.70 17.57 3.95
N GLN A 118 -4.64 17.40 3.05
CA GLN A 118 -5.91 18.11 3.00
C GLN A 118 -7.09 17.18 3.30
N LYS A 119 -8.23 17.76 3.62
CA LYS A 119 -9.48 17.01 3.77
C LYS A 119 -9.81 16.24 2.47
N ASP A 120 -10.32 15.03 2.61
CA ASP A 120 -10.69 14.10 1.53
C ASP A 120 -9.51 13.57 0.69
N ASP A 121 -8.23 13.91 1.00
CA ASP A 121 -7.07 13.20 0.47
C ASP A 121 -7.08 11.74 0.95
N LEU A 122 -6.34 10.86 0.28
CA LEU A 122 -6.22 9.45 0.63
C LEU A 122 -4.85 9.16 1.24
N VAL A 123 -4.83 8.53 2.42
CA VAL A 123 -3.62 7.98 3.02
C VAL A 123 -3.68 6.45 2.96
N ILE A 124 -2.70 5.83 2.31
CA ILE A 124 -2.55 4.37 2.22
C ILE A 124 -1.40 3.94 3.13
N ALA A 125 -1.70 3.15 4.16
CA ALA A 125 -0.69 2.54 5.01
C ALA A 125 -0.34 1.13 4.54
N ILE A 126 0.95 0.82 4.44
CA ILE A 126 1.44 -0.53 4.17
C ILE A 126 2.23 -0.99 5.40
N SER A 127 1.73 -2.02 6.09
CA SER A 127 2.35 -2.51 7.33
C SER A 127 2.00 -3.97 7.58
N ALA A 128 2.98 -4.85 7.58
CA ALA A 128 2.72 -6.26 7.88
C ALA A 128 2.15 -6.47 9.28
N SER A 129 2.64 -5.76 10.30
CA SER A 129 2.14 -5.91 11.68
C SER A 129 0.90 -5.08 12.01
N GLY A 130 0.64 -3.99 11.28
CA GLY A 130 -0.40 -3.02 11.61
C GLY A 130 -0.23 -2.32 12.97
N ASN A 131 0.97 -2.40 13.58
CA ASN A 131 1.22 -1.92 14.96
C ASN A 131 2.38 -0.91 15.06
N SER A 132 3.03 -0.57 13.94
CA SER A 132 4.17 0.37 13.97
C SER A 132 3.73 1.75 14.46
N PRO A 133 4.35 2.33 15.50
CA PRO A 133 3.91 3.59 16.10
C PRO A 133 3.81 4.76 15.12
N ASN A 134 4.75 4.88 14.17
CA ASN A 134 4.72 5.91 13.12
C ASN A 134 3.56 5.76 12.13
N ILE A 135 3.13 4.53 11.85
CA ILE A 135 1.95 4.25 11.01
C ILE A 135 0.67 4.59 11.78
N VAL A 136 0.58 4.15 13.03
CA VAL A 136 -0.58 4.45 13.92
C VAL A 136 -0.76 5.96 14.08
N ASP A 137 0.32 6.70 14.38
CA ASP A 137 0.29 8.17 14.55
C ASP A 137 -0.14 8.89 13.25
N ALA A 138 0.38 8.45 12.11
CA ALA A 138 0.03 9.00 10.81
C ALA A 138 -1.46 8.78 10.46
N ILE A 139 -1.99 7.58 10.70
CA ILE A 139 -3.42 7.27 10.45
C ILE A 139 -4.32 8.05 11.42
N ALA A 140 -3.93 8.17 12.69
CA ALA A 140 -4.68 8.99 13.65
C ALA A 140 -4.78 10.47 13.20
N LEU A 141 -3.67 11.04 12.73
CA LEU A 141 -3.64 12.38 12.16
C LEU A 141 -4.52 12.50 10.90
N ALA A 142 -4.41 11.55 9.97
CA ALA A 142 -5.19 11.54 8.73
C ALA A 142 -6.69 11.58 9.02
N ARG A 143 -7.17 10.73 9.92
CA ARG A 143 -8.57 10.71 10.35
C ARG A 143 -9.00 12.04 11.00
N LYS A 144 -8.17 12.59 11.88
CA LYS A 144 -8.45 13.87 12.55
C LYS A 144 -8.60 15.03 11.55
N ARG A 145 -7.88 14.97 10.42
CA ARG A 145 -7.95 15.96 9.35
C ARG A 145 -9.06 15.71 8.33
N GLY A 146 -9.82 14.63 8.48
CA GLY A 146 -10.90 14.26 7.57
C GLY A 146 -10.41 13.71 6.23
N ALA A 147 -9.21 13.16 6.19
CA ALA A 147 -8.72 12.39 5.06
C ALA A 147 -9.32 10.98 5.06
N ARG A 148 -9.42 10.37 3.89
CA ARG A 148 -9.78 8.96 3.72
C ARG A 148 -8.57 8.09 4.01
N THR A 149 -8.78 6.90 4.55
CA THR A 149 -7.71 6.01 4.99
C THR A 149 -7.91 4.60 4.48
N ALA A 150 -6.83 4.02 3.94
CA ALA A 150 -6.80 2.64 3.48
C ALA A 150 -5.52 1.95 3.97
N ALA A 151 -5.54 0.62 4.10
CA ALA A 151 -4.35 -0.10 4.51
C ALA A 151 -4.19 -1.45 3.82
N LEU A 152 -2.94 -1.82 3.53
CA LEU A 152 -2.49 -3.17 3.23
C LEU A 152 -1.77 -3.71 4.47
N LEU A 153 -2.33 -4.73 5.10
CA LEU A 153 -1.91 -5.27 6.38
C LEU A 153 -1.61 -6.76 6.29
N GLY A 154 -0.91 -7.28 7.28
CA GLY A 154 -0.67 -8.70 7.46
C GLY A 154 -1.07 -9.19 8.84
N LEU A 155 -0.73 -10.41 9.19
CA LEU A 155 -1.06 -11.08 10.46
C LEU A 155 -2.57 -11.01 10.75
N ASP A 156 -2.94 -10.34 11.83
CA ASP A 156 -4.32 -10.05 12.24
C ASP A 156 -4.77 -8.62 11.89
N GLY A 157 -3.89 -7.83 11.26
CA GLY A 157 -4.11 -6.43 10.90
C GLY A 157 -3.71 -5.42 11.95
N GLY A 158 -3.43 -5.87 13.17
CA GLY A 158 -3.03 -5.00 14.30
C GLY A 158 -4.01 -3.87 14.57
N VAL A 159 -3.56 -2.84 15.29
CA VAL A 159 -4.35 -1.67 15.67
C VAL A 159 -4.85 -0.88 14.46
N VAL A 160 -4.06 -0.81 13.39
CA VAL A 160 -4.40 -0.03 12.18
C VAL A 160 -5.64 -0.54 11.49
N ARG A 161 -5.93 -1.86 11.56
CA ARG A 161 -7.12 -2.47 10.96
C ARG A 161 -8.41 -1.76 11.36
N ASP A 162 -8.56 -1.46 12.65
CA ASP A 162 -9.77 -0.83 13.20
C ASP A 162 -9.74 0.70 13.10
N MET A 163 -8.61 1.26 12.66
CA MET A 163 -8.44 2.70 12.51
C MET A 163 -8.72 3.21 11.09
N VAL A 164 -8.61 2.36 10.07
CA VAL A 164 -8.78 2.79 8.68
C VAL A 164 -10.19 2.55 8.16
N ASP A 165 -10.58 3.26 7.12
CA ASP A 165 -11.89 3.11 6.48
C ASP A 165 -12.00 1.79 5.69
N VAL A 166 -10.87 1.32 5.13
CA VAL A 166 -10.76 0.03 4.44
C VAL A 166 -9.39 -0.60 4.69
N ALA A 167 -9.39 -1.89 5.07
CA ALA A 167 -8.18 -2.68 5.27
C ALA A 167 -8.22 -3.95 4.41
N LEU A 168 -7.13 -4.24 3.71
CA LEU A 168 -6.86 -5.55 3.12
C LEU A 168 -5.87 -6.28 4.02
N VAL A 169 -6.28 -7.38 4.63
CA VAL A 169 -5.44 -8.15 5.56
C VAL A 169 -5.02 -9.45 4.91
N VAL A 170 -3.71 -9.66 4.77
CA VAL A 170 -3.12 -10.92 4.34
C VAL A 170 -2.93 -11.79 5.58
N GLU A 171 -3.74 -12.82 5.72
CA GLU A 171 -3.74 -13.73 6.87
C GLU A 171 -2.55 -14.70 6.80
N SER A 172 -1.35 -14.20 7.07
CA SER A 172 -0.13 -14.99 7.22
C SER A 172 0.74 -14.46 8.34
N HIS A 173 1.42 -15.34 9.06
CA HIS A 173 2.40 -14.98 10.09
C HIS A 173 3.83 -14.87 9.53
N ASP A 174 4.04 -15.17 8.25
CA ASP A 174 5.32 -14.99 7.57
C ASP A 174 5.34 -13.64 6.85
N TYR A 175 6.31 -12.78 7.21
CA TYR A 175 6.46 -11.45 6.62
C TYR A 175 6.71 -11.50 5.10
N GLY A 176 7.44 -12.54 4.62
CA GLY A 176 7.68 -12.73 3.18
C GLY A 176 6.37 -12.91 2.41
N HIS A 177 5.49 -13.81 2.88
CA HIS A 177 4.18 -14.01 2.26
C HIS A 177 3.33 -12.75 2.27
N VAL A 178 3.34 -12.00 3.39
CA VAL A 178 2.58 -10.74 3.51
C VAL A 178 3.10 -9.70 2.52
N GLU A 179 4.41 -9.49 2.47
CA GLU A 179 5.04 -8.51 1.58
C GLU A 179 4.87 -8.87 0.11
N ASP A 180 4.99 -10.15 -0.26
CA ASP A 180 4.72 -10.64 -1.63
C ASP A 180 3.29 -10.30 -2.06
N LEU A 181 2.31 -10.54 -1.19
CA LEU A 181 0.91 -10.23 -1.50
C LEU A 181 0.63 -8.73 -1.52
N HIS A 182 1.30 -7.93 -0.71
CA HIS A 182 1.19 -6.47 -0.81
C HIS A 182 1.63 -5.97 -2.19
N VAL A 183 2.68 -6.56 -2.77
CA VAL A 183 3.11 -6.25 -4.16
C VAL A 183 2.08 -6.73 -5.18
N VAL A 184 1.51 -7.92 -5.00
CA VAL A 184 0.42 -8.43 -5.87
C VAL A 184 -0.79 -7.50 -5.84
N LEU A 185 -1.21 -7.05 -4.64
CA LEU A 185 -2.31 -6.11 -4.47
C LEU A 185 -2.01 -4.74 -5.10
N ASN A 186 -0.77 -4.23 -4.97
CA ASN A 186 -0.34 -3.03 -5.70
C ASN A 186 -0.57 -3.18 -7.21
N HIS A 187 -0.08 -4.27 -7.79
CA HIS A 187 -0.23 -4.50 -9.24
C HIS A 187 -1.68 -4.70 -9.65
N LEU A 188 -2.52 -5.30 -8.82
CA LEU A 188 -3.97 -5.42 -9.06
C LEU A 188 -4.62 -4.03 -9.13
N VAL A 189 -4.32 -3.14 -8.19
CA VAL A 189 -4.80 -1.75 -8.19
C VAL A 189 -4.38 -1.03 -9.47
N VAL A 190 -3.11 -1.15 -9.85
CA VAL A 190 -2.56 -0.52 -11.07
C VAL A 190 -3.23 -1.08 -12.33
N ALA A 191 -3.42 -2.39 -12.41
CA ALA A 191 -4.09 -3.04 -13.56
C ALA A 191 -5.53 -2.56 -13.70
N TRP A 192 -6.27 -2.48 -12.59
CA TRP A 192 -7.62 -1.96 -12.55
C TRP A 192 -7.69 -0.49 -13.00
N MET A 193 -6.88 0.38 -12.41
CA MET A 193 -6.85 1.79 -12.78
C MET A 193 -6.48 2.01 -14.24
N ARG A 194 -5.58 1.21 -14.79
CA ARG A 194 -5.26 1.22 -16.22
C ARG A 194 -6.47 0.87 -17.08
N GLN A 195 -7.21 -0.18 -16.71
CA GLN A 195 -8.43 -0.58 -17.43
C GLN A 195 -9.49 0.52 -17.39
N LEU A 196 -9.71 1.13 -16.22
CA LEU A 196 -10.65 2.23 -16.04
C LEU A 196 -10.29 3.43 -16.92
N LEU A 197 -9.02 3.84 -16.94
CA LEU A 197 -8.56 4.98 -17.73
C LEU A 197 -8.59 4.71 -19.23
N LEU A 198 -8.35 3.48 -19.67
CA LEU A 198 -8.52 3.10 -21.08
C LEU A 198 -9.97 3.21 -21.54
N ALA A 199 -10.93 2.84 -20.68
CA ALA A 199 -12.35 2.93 -20.99
C ALA A 199 -12.86 4.38 -21.13
N THR A 200 -12.18 5.36 -20.51
CA THR A 200 -12.55 6.79 -20.58
C THR A 200 -11.96 7.51 -21.80
N VAL A 201 -11.05 6.89 -22.53
CA VAL A 201 -10.38 7.48 -23.72
C VAL A 201 -11.01 7.01 -25.06
N ASN A 202 -11.84 5.98 -25.02
CA ASN A 202 -12.63 5.48 -26.15
C ASN A 202 -14.02 6.08 -26.15
#